data_43f65b9475fbde276ce04e0dfb8f8d57
#
_entry.id   43f65b9475fbde276ce04e0dfb8f8d57
#
_cell.length_a   1.000
_cell.length_b   1.000
_cell.length_c   1.000
_cell.angle_alpha   90.00
_cell.angle_beta   90.00
_cell.angle_gamma   90.00
#
_symmetry.space_group_name_H-M   'P 1'
#
loop_
_entity.id
_entity.type
_entity.pdbx_description
1 polymer ?
#
loop_
_entity_poly.entity_id
_entity_poly.type
_entity_poly.pdbx_seq_one_letter_code
_entity_poly.pdbx_strand_id
1 'polypeptide(L)'
;MTKLGLLAAFCAVGGVLTASGQNIRSHYVSKAESDGVIYHTFPVTLFESREAGDLTFDITYKEHRGCRATINFTCRMAQAVPADSVRFVSGRVVLAGPVEKLYLEPEKKGWKHRYTFDADGSLLCGFFDEGAEPEVTLYAGERPYVYRAKRSAWRSYAPIGYKIFEMIHVNERR
;
A
#
# COMPACT_ATOMS: atom_id res chain seq x y z
N MET A 1 -20.88 -9.09 -72.31
CA MET A 1 -21.00 -7.99 -71.32
C MET A 1 -21.11 -8.66 -69.95
N THR A 2 -20.00 -8.82 -69.27
CA THR A 2 -19.88 -9.56 -67.97
C THR A 2 -19.50 -8.56 -66.92
N LYS A 3 -20.38 -8.36 -65.93
CA LYS A 3 -20.15 -7.49 -64.75
C LYS A 3 -19.39 -8.26 -63.66
N LEU A 4 -18.19 -7.84 -63.41
CA LEU A 4 -17.35 -8.33 -62.31
C LEU A 4 -17.79 -7.64 -61.03
N GLY A 5 -18.33 -8.38 -60.06
CA GLY A 5 -18.67 -7.90 -58.75
C GLY A 5 -17.48 -8.05 -57.80
N LEU A 6 -16.99 -6.91 -57.30
CA LEU A 6 -15.88 -6.82 -56.33
C LEU A 6 -16.44 -7.08 -54.91
N LEU A 7 -16.10 -8.23 -54.31
CA LEU A 7 -16.46 -8.56 -52.94
C LEU A 7 -15.37 -8.02 -52.01
N ALA A 8 -15.66 -6.94 -51.27
CA ALA A 8 -14.75 -6.43 -50.26
C ALA A 8 -14.94 -7.23 -48.96
N ALA A 9 -13.95 -8.05 -48.61
CA ALA A 9 -13.91 -8.73 -47.33
C ALA A 9 -13.44 -7.78 -46.24
N PHE A 10 -14.34 -7.41 -45.33
CA PHE A 10 -14.04 -6.60 -44.15
C PHE A 10 -13.55 -7.54 -43.04
N CYS A 11 -12.24 -7.67 -42.86
CA CYS A 11 -11.64 -8.35 -41.70
C CYS A 11 -11.77 -7.45 -40.47
N ALA A 12 -12.82 -7.67 -39.66
CA ALA A 12 -12.91 -7.11 -38.32
C ALA A 12 -11.93 -7.83 -37.42
N VAL A 13 -10.76 -7.21 -37.19
CA VAL A 13 -9.83 -7.62 -36.16
C VAL A 13 -10.42 -7.17 -34.83
N GLY A 14 -11.24 -8.03 -34.24
CA GLY A 14 -11.70 -7.87 -32.86
C GLY A 14 -10.55 -8.10 -31.90
N GLY A 15 -9.86 -7.03 -31.51
CA GLY A 15 -8.90 -7.07 -30.42
C GLY A 15 -9.62 -7.42 -29.14
N VAL A 16 -9.48 -8.65 -28.66
CA VAL A 16 -9.91 -9.04 -27.32
C VAL A 16 -8.99 -8.35 -26.34
N LEU A 17 -9.42 -7.20 -25.83
CA LEU A 17 -8.82 -6.59 -24.64
C LEU A 17 -9.11 -7.52 -23.45
N THR A 18 -8.21 -8.46 -23.18
CA THR A 18 -8.22 -9.19 -21.91
C THR A 18 -7.87 -8.19 -20.81
N ALA A 19 -8.87 -7.55 -20.22
CA ALA A 19 -8.74 -6.83 -18.98
C ALA A 19 -8.38 -7.87 -17.91
N SER A 20 -7.09 -8.05 -17.63
CA SER A 20 -6.58 -8.78 -16.47
C SER A 20 -7.01 -8.00 -15.22
N GLY A 21 -8.26 -8.20 -14.79
CA GLY A 21 -8.76 -7.69 -13.53
C GLY A 21 -7.99 -8.36 -12.40
N GLN A 22 -6.93 -7.73 -11.91
CA GLN A 22 -6.27 -8.20 -10.68
C GLN A 22 -7.34 -8.33 -9.60
N ASN A 23 -7.45 -9.54 -9.03
CA ASN A 23 -8.42 -9.81 -7.96
C ASN A 23 -7.95 -9.11 -6.66
N ILE A 24 -8.42 -7.88 -6.42
CA ILE A 24 -8.06 -7.11 -5.24
C ILE A 24 -8.67 -7.68 -3.95
N ARG A 25 -9.74 -8.49 -4.05
CA ARG A 25 -10.47 -9.03 -2.88
C ARG A 25 -9.63 -9.96 -2.01
N SER A 26 -8.57 -10.56 -2.55
CA SER A 26 -7.65 -11.40 -1.80
C SER A 26 -6.63 -10.60 -0.97
N HIS A 27 -6.66 -9.25 -1.03
CA HIS A 27 -5.68 -8.38 -0.39
C HIS A 27 -6.24 -7.52 0.76
N TYR A 28 -7.55 -7.60 1.01
CA TYR A 28 -8.18 -6.90 2.12
C TYR A 28 -9.41 -7.65 2.63
N VAL A 29 -9.86 -7.30 3.83
CA VAL A 29 -11.19 -7.61 4.34
C VAL A 29 -11.93 -6.31 4.62
N SER A 30 -13.27 -6.35 4.53
CA SER A 30 -14.11 -5.23 4.90
C SER A 30 -15.20 -5.67 5.86
N LYS A 31 -15.57 -4.78 6.78
CA LYS A 31 -16.62 -4.98 7.78
C LYS A 31 -17.52 -3.76 7.77
N ALA A 32 -18.83 -3.99 7.56
CA ALA A 32 -19.83 -2.96 7.72
C ALA A 32 -20.07 -2.67 9.21
N GLU A 33 -20.10 -1.40 9.58
CA GLU A 33 -20.45 -0.88 10.88
C GLU A 33 -21.63 0.11 10.77
N SER A 34 -22.17 0.56 11.89
CA SER A 34 -23.30 1.49 11.89
C SER A 34 -22.99 2.85 11.26
N ASP A 35 -21.71 3.25 11.23
CA ASP A 35 -21.19 4.55 10.80
C ASP A 35 -20.22 4.46 9.62
N GLY A 36 -20.30 3.41 8.81
CA GLY A 36 -19.50 3.22 7.60
C GLY A 36 -18.87 1.84 7.49
N VAL A 37 -18.01 1.66 6.49
CA VAL A 37 -17.28 0.41 6.27
C VAL A 37 -15.83 0.58 6.71
N ILE A 38 -15.32 -0.41 7.43
CA ILE A 38 -13.90 -0.51 7.75
C ILE A 38 -13.26 -1.48 6.76
N TYR A 39 -12.12 -1.07 6.20
CA TYR A 39 -11.28 -1.88 5.33
C TYR A 39 -9.94 -2.15 6.04
N HIS A 40 -9.52 -3.41 6.04
CA HIS A 40 -8.22 -3.82 6.55
C HIS A 40 -7.44 -4.50 5.42
N THR A 41 -6.33 -3.92 4.99
CA THR A 41 -5.44 -4.60 4.05
C THR A 41 -4.67 -5.71 4.77
N PHE A 42 -4.35 -6.79 4.07
CA PHE A 42 -3.47 -7.81 4.64
C PHE A 42 -2.03 -7.30 4.75
N PRO A 43 -1.28 -7.76 5.77
CA PRO A 43 0.11 -7.37 5.95
C PRO A 43 0.96 -7.74 4.74
N VAL A 44 1.76 -6.77 4.25
CA VAL A 44 2.66 -6.95 3.11
C VAL A 44 4.07 -6.50 3.46
N THR A 45 5.07 -7.26 2.98
CA THR A 45 6.49 -6.98 3.20
C THR A 45 7.09 -6.39 1.93
N LEU A 46 7.02 -5.06 1.81
CA LEU A 46 7.46 -4.34 0.61
C LEU A 46 8.79 -3.60 0.78
N PHE A 47 9.27 -3.47 2.01
CA PHE A 47 10.46 -2.68 2.32
C PHE A 47 11.51 -3.52 3.04
N GLU A 48 12.77 -3.16 2.83
CA GLU A 48 13.92 -3.77 3.51
C GLU A 48 14.99 -2.74 3.89
N SER A 49 15.71 -3.02 4.95
CA SER A 49 16.87 -2.28 5.41
C SER A 49 18.05 -3.24 5.59
N ARG A 50 19.25 -2.80 5.23
CA ARG A 50 20.48 -3.57 5.48
C ARG A 50 20.75 -3.75 6.97
N GLU A 51 20.36 -2.77 7.79
CA GLU A 51 20.63 -2.77 9.23
C GLU A 51 19.49 -3.39 10.05
N ALA A 52 18.25 -3.24 9.57
CA ALA A 52 17.04 -3.54 10.34
C ALA A 52 16.13 -4.61 9.67
N GLY A 53 16.59 -5.23 8.58
CA GLY A 53 15.86 -6.28 7.89
C GLY A 53 14.57 -5.79 7.22
N ASP A 54 13.54 -6.60 7.24
CA ASP A 54 12.28 -6.35 6.55
C ASP A 54 11.34 -5.47 7.37
N LEU A 55 10.56 -4.63 6.67
CA LEU A 55 9.41 -3.92 7.21
C LEU A 55 8.15 -4.42 6.53
N THR A 56 7.21 -4.88 7.35
CA THR A 56 5.88 -5.35 6.95
C THR A 56 4.84 -4.34 7.45
N PHE A 57 3.88 -3.95 6.60
CA PHE A 57 2.81 -3.03 7.02
C PHE A 57 1.44 -3.47 6.52
N ASP A 58 0.41 -2.99 7.19
CA ASP A 58 -1.00 -3.12 6.87
C ASP A 58 -1.70 -1.78 7.11
N ILE A 59 -2.79 -1.55 6.40
CA ILE A 59 -3.55 -0.29 6.49
C ILE A 59 -4.99 -0.61 6.91
N THR A 60 -5.48 0.12 7.91
CA THR A 60 -6.88 0.18 8.29
C THR A 60 -7.45 1.50 7.83
N TYR A 61 -8.51 1.47 7.04
CA TYR A 61 -9.23 2.65 6.58
C TYR A 61 -10.69 2.56 7.01
N LYS A 62 -11.24 3.63 7.59
CA LYS A 62 -12.65 3.72 7.95
C LYS A 62 -13.32 4.84 7.16
N GLU A 63 -14.36 4.51 6.41
CA GLU A 63 -15.21 5.47 5.71
C GLU A 63 -15.79 6.51 6.66
N HIS A 64 -16.06 7.71 6.14
CA HIS A 64 -16.73 8.83 6.85
C HIS A 64 -16.00 9.37 8.09
N ARG A 65 -14.74 9.00 8.31
CA ARG A 65 -13.90 9.57 9.38
C ARG A 65 -12.88 10.61 8.88
N GLY A 66 -13.29 11.46 7.92
CA GLY A 66 -12.45 12.54 7.43
C GLY A 66 -11.18 12.06 6.71
N CYS A 67 -11.28 11.01 5.91
CA CYS A 67 -10.18 10.43 5.14
C CYS A 67 -8.98 9.99 6.01
N ARG A 68 -9.21 9.55 7.26
CA ARG A 68 -8.12 9.06 8.11
C ARG A 68 -7.86 7.57 7.89
N ALA A 69 -6.60 7.25 7.71
CA ALA A 69 -6.11 5.88 7.64
C ALA A 69 -5.15 5.62 8.80
N THR A 70 -5.21 4.44 9.38
CA THR A 70 -4.24 3.98 10.38
C THR A 70 -3.27 3.01 9.70
N ILE A 71 -1.98 3.33 9.72
CA ILE A 71 -0.93 2.46 9.18
C ILE A 71 -0.26 1.75 10.33
N ASN A 72 -0.35 0.41 10.32
CA ASN A 72 0.36 -0.43 11.27
C ASN A 72 1.59 -1.02 10.57
N PHE A 73 2.72 -1.06 11.23
CA PHE A 73 3.91 -1.69 10.66
C PHE A 73 4.74 -2.43 11.68
N THR A 74 5.41 -3.46 11.21
CA THR A 74 6.29 -4.32 12.00
C THR A 74 7.68 -4.25 11.40
N CYS A 75 8.68 -3.98 12.24
CA CYS A 75 10.08 -3.99 11.85
C CYS A 75 10.92 -4.71 12.90
N ARG A 76 12.17 -5.07 12.52
CA ARG A 76 13.16 -5.64 13.43
C ARG A 76 14.27 -4.64 13.65
N MET A 77 14.71 -4.51 14.89
CA MET A 77 15.85 -3.67 15.25
C MET A 77 16.77 -4.44 16.21
N ALA A 78 18.07 -4.13 16.18
CA ALA A 78 19.04 -4.77 17.06
C ALA A 78 18.81 -4.44 18.55
N GLN A 79 18.20 -3.29 18.84
CA GLN A 79 17.98 -2.77 20.19
C GLN A 79 16.50 -2.57 20.47
N ALA A 80 16.11 -2.62 21.74
CA ALA A 80 14.76 -2.36 22.23
C ALA A 80 14.45 -0.84 22.34
N VAL A 81 14.99 -0.03 21.45
CA VAL A 81 14.77 1.43 21.46
C VAL A 81 13.44 1.74 20.82
N PRO A 82 12.51 2.42 21.50
CA PRO A 82 11.26 2.84 20.90
C PRO A 82 11.50 3.88 19.79
N ALA A 83 10.73 3.81 18.73
CA ALA A 83 10.70 4.86 17.74
C ALA A 83 9.73 5.97 18.15
N ASP A 84 9.99 7.20 17.69
CA ASP A 84 9.23 8.39 18.01
C ASP A 84 8.31 8.78 16.84
N SER A 85 8.81 8.65 15.62
CA SER A 85 8.10 9.04 14.41
C SER A 85 8.50 8.20 13.21
N VAL A 86 7.65 8.27 12.18
CA VAL A 86 7.87 7.57 10.91
C VAL A 86 7.52 8.48 9.74
N ARG A 87 8.20 8.25 8.62
CA ARG A 87 7.95 8.94 7.35
C ARG A 87 8.00 7.93 6.20
N PHE A 88 6.86 7.70 5.55
CA PHE A 88 6.71 6.96 4.31
C PHE A 88 6.69 7.94 3.15
N VAL A 89 7.52 7.76 2.15
CA VAL A 89 7.63 8.63 0.97
C VAL A 89 7.48 7.81 -0.29
N SER A 90 6.65 8.26 -1.22
CA SER A 90 6.49 7.67 -2.55
C SER A 90 6.29 8.81 -3.56
N GLY A 91 7.28 9.06 -4.40
CA GLY A 91 7.27 10.22 -5.30
C GLY A 91 7.09 11.53 -4.54
N ARG A 92 5.97 12.21 -4.78
CA ARG A 92 5.62 13.48 -4.08
C ARG A 92 4.77 13.27 -2.83
N VAL A 93 4.30 12.06 -2.59
CA VAL A 93 3.44 11.76 -1.45
C VAL A 93 4.27 11.47 -0.22
N VAL A 94 3.89 12.07 0.89
CA VAL A 94 4.49 11.88 2.20
C VAL A 94 3.41 11.54 3.21
N LEU A 95 3.51 10.37 3.84
CA LEU A 95 2.70 9.96 4.98
C LEU A 95 3.63 9.94 6.18
N ALA A 96 3.42 10.80 7.15
CA ALA A 96 4.33 10.93 8.29
C ALA A 96 3.57 11.30 9.56
N GLY A 97 4.11 10.88 10.69
CA GLY A 97 3.55 11.22 12.00
C GLY A 97 4.31 10.60 13.15
N PRO A 98 3.92 10.97 14.38
CA PRO A 98 4.38 10.28 15.57
C PRO A 98 3.87 8.84 15.56
N VAL A 99 4.64 7.92 16.12
CA VAL A 99 4.24 6.51 16.21
C VAL A 99 3.85 6.15 17.63
N GLU A 100 2.82 5.32 17.73
CA GLU A 100 2.46 4.63 18.96
C GLU A 100 2.98 3.20 18.90
N LYS A 101 3.65 2.76 19.98
CA LYS A 101 4.15 1.40 20.11
C LYS A 101 3.01 0.47 20.51
N LEU A 102 2.69 -0.51 19.68
CA LEU A 102 1.70 -1.54 19.97
C LEU A 102 2.31 -2.68 20.80
N TYR A 103 3.46 -3.19 20.38
CA TYR A 103 4.22 -4.17 21.15
C TYR A 103 5.70 -4.20 20.82
N LEU A 104 6.46 -4.85 21.70
CA LEU A 104 7.89 -5.11 21.60
C LEU A 104 8.16 -6.54 22.07
N GLU A 105 8.70 -7.37 21.21
CA GLU A 105 8.99 -8.77 21.49
C GLU A 105 10.46 -9.09 21.23
N PRO A 106 11.14 -9.82 22.16
CA PRO A 106 12.50 -10.29 21.92
C PRO A 106 12.48 -11.40 20.85
N GLU A 107 13.47 -11.36 19.95
CA GLU A 107 13.74 -12.41 18.97
C GLU A 107 15.20 -12.89 19.10
N LYS A 108 15.56 -14.01 18.43
CA LYS A 108 16.92 -14.57 18.48
C LYS A 108 18.03 -13.58 18.09
N LYS A 109 17.71 -12.60 17.21
CA LYS A 109 18.67 -11.62 16.68
C LYS A 109 18.11 -10.20 16.78
N GLY A 110 17.72 -9.76 17.98
CA GLY A 110 17.22 -8.42 18.21
C GLY A 110 15.78 -8.39 18.73
N TRP A 111 15.05 -7.39 18.30
CA TRP A 111 13.72 -7.08 18.81
C TRP A 111 12.75 -6.84 17.66
N LYS A 112 11.57 -7.43 17.74
CA LYS A 112 10.45 -7.19 16.85
C LYS A 112 9.60 -6.07 17.45
N HIS A 113 9.43 -5.00 16.70
CA HIS A 113 8.66 -3.84 17.07
C HIS A 113 7.42 -3.76 16.18
N ARG A 114 6.27 -3.48 16.77
CA ARG A 114 5.07 -3.12 16.02
C ARG A 114 4.59 -1.75 16.48
N TYR A 115 4.37 -0.90 15.50
CA TYR A 115 3.94 0.47 15.66
C TYR A 115 2.67 0.75 14.86
N THR A 116 2.01 1.83 15.22
CA THR A 116 0.89 2.41 14.48
C THR A 116 1.04 3.91 14.39
N PHE A 117 0.52 4.50 13.31
CA PHE A 117 0.34 5.95 13.18
C PHE A 117 -0.83 6.28 12.27
N ASP A 118 -1.40 7.47 12.46
CA ASP A 118 -2.47 7.98 11.60
C ASP A 118 -1.90 8.77 10.43
N ALA A 119 -2.45 8.54 9.24
CA ALA A 119 -2.10 9.21 8.01
C ALA A 119 -3.34 9.77 7.31
N ASP A 120 -3.11 10.72 6.40
CA ASP A 120 -4.17 11.19 5.49
C ASP A 120 -4.47 10.12 4.44
N GLY A 121 -5.63 9.48 4.59
CA GLY A 121 -6.07 8.41 3.70
C GLY A 121 -6.33 8.87 2.26
N SER A 122 -6.59 10.17 2.04
CA SER A 122 -6.77 10.72 0.69
C SER A 122 -5.50 10.62 -0.17
N LEU A 123 -4.34 10.51 0.47
CA LEU A 123 -3.04 10.40 -0.18
C LEU A 123 -2.69 8.97 -0.59
N LEU A 124 -3.44 7.96 -0.13
CA LEU A 124 -3.07 6.54 -0.31
C LEU A 124 -3.04 6.12 -1.79
N CYS A 125 -3.96 6.61 -2.63
CA CYS A 125 -3.88 6.34 -4.07
C CYS A 125 -2.56 6.84 -4.67
N GLY A 126 -2.17 8.07 -4.36
CA GLY A 126 -0.92 8.63 -4.85
C GLY A 126 0.33 7.98 -4.23
N PHE A 127 0.21 7.43 -3.02
CA PHE A 127 1.31 6.70 -2.40
C PHE A 127 1.63 5.40 -3.17
N PHE A 128 0.62 4.68 -3.68
CA PHE A 128 0.80 3.45 -4.43
C PHE A 128 1.07 3.68 -5.93
N ASP A 129 1.97 4.62 -6.26
CA ASP A 129 2.48 4.82 -7.62
C ASP A 129 3.51 3.73 -7.94
N GLU A 130 3.23 2.90 -8.95
CA GLU A 130 4.12 1.81 -9.38
C GLU A 130 5.47 2.30 -9.94
N GLY A 131 5.50 3.53 -10.49
CA GLY A 131 6.69 4.16 -11.03
C GLY A 131 7.61 4.76 -9.97
N ALA A 132 7.13 4.90 -8.73
CA ALA A 132 7.91 5.45 -7.64
C ALA A 132 8.88 4.42 -7.04
N GLU A 133 9.94 4.92 -6.39
CA GLU A 133 10.84 4.13 -5.53
C GLU A 133 10.62 4.58 -4.07
N PRO A 134 9.62 4.03 -3.37
CA PRO A 134 9.29 4.50 -2.04
C PRO A 134 10.32 4.11 -0.99
N GLU A 135 10.37 4.93 0.03
CA GLU A 135 11.26 4.78 1.18
C GLU A 135 10.48 5.01 2.48
N VAL A 136 10.85 4.28 3.51
CA VAL A 136 10.35 4.48 4.88
C VAL A 136 11.52 4.83 5.78
N THR A 137 11.41 5.95 6.49
CA THR A 137 12.37 6.34 7.52
C THR A 137 11.68 6.28 8.89
N LEU A 138 12.23 5.46 9.78
CA LEU A 138 11.80 5.34 11.17
C LEU A 138 12.81 6.05 12.05
N TYR A 139 12.37 6.97 12.89
CA TYR A 139 13.22 7.72 13.81
C TYR A 139 13.11 7.18 15.22
N ALA A 140 14.26 6.82 15.82
CA ALA A 140 14.37 6.41 17.21
C ALA A 140 15.39 7.35 17.89
N GLY A 141 14.89 8.41 18.54
CA GLY A 141 15.70 9.54 18.95
C GLY A 141 16.34 10.21 17.73
N GLU A 142 17.64 10.45 17.77
CA GLU A 142 18.39 11.06 16.67
C GLU A 142 18.77 10.06 15.55
N ARG A 143 18.51 8.76 15.73
CA ARG A 143 18.91 7.73 14.77
C ARG A 143 17.81 7.40 13.77
N PRO A 144 18.03 7.63 12.45
CA PRO A 144 17.13 7.16 11.40
C PRO A 144 17.45 5.71 11.01
N TYR A 145 16.38 4.91 10.82
CA TYR A 145 16.43 3.60 10.20
C TYR A 145 15.72 3.71 8.84
N VAL A 146 16.47 3.52 7.77
CA VAL A 146 15.96 3.69 6.40
C VAL A 146 15.66 2.34 5.78
N TYR A 147 14.43 2.18 5.31
CA TYR A 147 13.94 1.01 4.59
C TYR A 147 13.60 1.40 3.15
N ARG A 148 14.14 0.69 2.18
CA ARG A 148 13.86 0.92 0.75
C ARG A 148 12.94 -0.13 0.18
N ALA A 149 12.16 0.25 -0.81
CA ALA A 149 11.27 -0.68 -1.46
C ALA A 149 12.03 -1.83 -2.13
N LYS A 150 11.55 -3.05 -1.93
CA LYS A 150 11.90 -4.22 -2.73
C LYS A 150 11.27 -4.03 -4.12
N ARG A 151 12.04 -3.58 -5.09
CA ARG A 151 11.56 -3.09 -6.39
C ARG A 151 10.54 -4.03 -7.06
N SER A 152 10.78 -5.33 -7.14
CA SER A 152 9.85 -6.28 -7.76
C SER A 152 8.56 -6.44 -6.97
N ALA A 153 8.65 -6.53 -5.63
CA ALA A 153 7.49 -6.63 -4.76
C ALA A 153 6.63 -5.36 -4.82
N TRP A 154 7.28 -4.19 -4.83
CA TRP A 154 6.58 -2.92 -4.98
C TRP A 154 5.82 -2.84 -6.31
N ARG A 155 6.48 -3.08 -7.44
CA ARG A 155 5.84 -3.06 -8.76
C ARG A 155 4.67 -4.02 -8.90
N SER A 156 4.73 -5.16 -8.22
CA SER A 156 3.63 -6.13 -8.20
C SER A 156 2.46 -5.70 -7.32
N TYR A 157 2.75 -5.03 -6.19
CA TYR A 157 1.71 -4.69 -5.20
C TYR A 157 1.14 -3.29 -5.39
N ALA A 158 1.90 -2.31 -5.85
CA ALA A 158 1.45 -0.93 -5.96
C ALA A 158 0.15 -0.77 -6.80
N PRO A 159 -0.01 -1.45 -7.96
CA PRO A 159 -1.27 -1.40 -8.70
C PRO A 159 -2.46 -1.98 -7.91
N ILE A 160 -2.22 -2.96 -7.04
CA ILE A 160 -3.24 -3.56 -6.18
C ILE A 160 -3.66 -2.55 -5.10
N GLY A 161 -2.67 -1.97 -4.41
CA GLY A 161 -2.90 -0.94 -3.40
C GLY A 161 -3.64 0.27 -3.97
N TYR A 162 -3.22 0.76 -5.12
CA TYR A 162 -3.91 1.84 -5.83
C TYR A 162 -5.39 1.52 -6.06
N LYS A 163 -5.69 0.35 -6.64
CA LYS A 163 -7.08 -0.06 -6.94
C LYS A 163 -7.94 -0.24 -5.69
N ILE A 164 -7.37 -0.72 -4.58
CA ILE A 164 -8.09 -0.84 -3.31
C ILE A 164 -8.53 0.55 -2.84
N PHE A 165 -7.64 1.52 -2.76
CA PHE A 165 -7.96 2.85 -2.25
C PHE A 165 -8.76 3.68 -3.25
N GLU A 166 -8.57 3.51 -4.56
CA GLU A 166 -9.45 4.08 -5.59
C GLU A 166 -10.89 3.60 -5.41
N MET A 167 -11.11 2.29 -5.22
CA MET A 167 -12.43 1.71 -4.94
C MET A 167 -13.05 2.30 -3.68
N ILE A 168 -12.30 2.40 -2.58
CA ILE A 168 -12.76 2.97 -1.31
C ILE A 168 -13.20 4.43 -1.52
N HIS A 169 -12.37 5.25 -2.14
CA HIS A 169 -12.67 6.67 -2.39
C HIS A 169 -13.85 6.87 -3.35
N VAL A 170 -14.08 5.96 -4.30
CA VAL A 170 -15.29 6.00 -5.16
C VAL A 170 -16.53 5.67 -4.35
N ASN A 171 -16.47 4.71 -3.42
CA ASN A 171 -17.60 4.33 -2.58
C ASN A 171 -17.98 5.46 -1.60
N GLU A 172 -17.01 6.17 -1.03
CA GLU A 172 -17.26 7.31 -0.11
C GLU A 172 -17.97 8.51 -0.77
N ARG A 173 -17.86 8.65 -2.10
CA ARG A 173 -18.50 9.76 -2.85
C ARG A 173 -19.94 9.49 -3.24
N ARG A 174 -20.44 8.28 -2.96
CA ARG A 174 -21.82 7.86 -3.26
C ARG A 174 -22.75 8.08 -2.08
#